data_39861edfb613f481458d8ab5b53732b3
#
_entry.id   39861edfb613f481458d8ab5b53732b3
#
_cell.length_a   1.000
_cell.length_b   1.000
_cell.length_c   1.000
_cell.angle_alpha   90.00
_cell.angle_beta   90.00
_cell.angle_gamma   90.00
#
_symmetry.space_group_name_H-M   'P 1'
#
loop_
_entity.id
_entity.type
_entity.pdbx_description
1 polymer ?
#
loop_
_entity_poly.entity_id
_entity_poly.type
_entity_poly.pdbx_seq_one_letter_code
_entity_poly.pdbx_strand_id
1 'polypeptide(L)'
;MPRLTLQHPIRTLDNQPLYSAGSLLTEETLDTVIDTDKVDSYQTYPLLLYGSIKEDCLNFLSIPPYTTIFSDKKQINDLLNLSETVHFSIPVLQSLDYFKQHDLYTYSHVLMVFVLSTLLAKDLIPDYQGRVQLSATGPTHDIGKICVPVQILKKTTPLTKTERSFLEHHAAAGYVLLGYYYKNTQHLACKVALDHHERRDGSGYPRGIPLKDPLVEIIAVSDIYDALIMPRPYRSGAYDNRTALEEVTGMADQNKVGWDVVKALVAHNRASRPDYREVTVSTEKRGTPPSYNVYGVVTEETGPKDKTG
;
A
#
# COMPACT_ATOMS: atom_id res chain seq x y z
N MET A 1 20.54 6.65 -0.65
CA MET A 1 19.74 5.40 -0.68
C MET A 1 20.67 4.20 -0.61
N PRO A 2 20.35 3.08 0.12
CA PRO A 2 21.15 1.85 0.02
C PRO A 2 21.02 1.25 -1.40
N ARG A 3 22.09 0.59 -1.83
CA ARG A 3 22.15 -0.09 -3.13
C ARG A 3 21.19 -1.28 -3.16
N LEU A 4 20.33 -1.36 -4.18
CA LEU A 4 19.39 -2.46 -4.37
C LEU A 4 19.54 -3.02 -5.79
N THR A 5 19.79 -4.32 -5.92
CA THR A 5 19.82 -4.97 -7.24
C THR A 5 18.39 -5.35 -7.64
N LEU A 6 17.93 -4.84 -8.77
CA LEU A 6 16.59 -5.11 -9.29
C LEU A 6 16.49 -6.54 -9.83
N GLN A 7 15.55 -7.32 -9.32
CA GLN A 7 15.35 -8.70 -9.77
C GLN A 7 14.57 -8.76 -11.10
N HIS A 8 13.74 -7.76 -11.36
CA HIS A 8 12.86 -7.71 -12.52
C HIS A 8 12.96 -6.33 -13.20
N PRO A 9 12.61 -6.23 -14.50
CA PRO A 9 12.64 -4.96 -15.21
C PRO A 9 11.55 -4.01 -14.70
N ILE A 10 11.81 -2.70 -14.81
CA ILE A 10 10.85 -1.65 -14.50
C ILE A 10 10.51 -0.92 -15.80
N ARG A 11 9.22 -0.77 -16.07
CA ARG A 11 8.67 -0.07 -17.23
C ARG A 11 7.51 0.83 -16.80
N THR A 12 7.33 1.93 -17.52
CA THR A 12 6.15 2.77 -17.41
C THR A 12 4.90 2.05 -17.92
N LEU A 13 3.73 2.63 -17.66
CA LEU A 13 2.45 2.07 -18.14
C LEU A 13 2.37 1.99 -19.67
N ASP A 14 2.97 2.94 -20.38
CA ASP A 14 3.10 2.95 -21.85
C ASP A 14 4.29 2.13 -22.36
N ASN A 15 4.84 1.25 -21.50
CA ASN A 15 5.88 0.28 -21.80
C ASN A 15 7.28 0.88 -22.07
N GLN A 16 7.53 2.14 -21.71
CA GLN A 16 8.89 2.71 -21.77
C GLN A 16 9.80 2.00 -20.76
N PRO A 17 10.96 1.44 -21.17
CA PRO A 17 11.88 0.80 -20.25
C PRO A 17 12.64 1.83 -19.43
N LEU A 18 12.62 1.70 -18.09
CA LEU A 18 13.41 2.52 -17.17
C LEU A 18 14.63 1.77 -16.65
N TYR A 19 14.45 0.49 -16.28
CA TYR A 19 15.52 -0.39 -15.80
C TYR A 19 15.36 -1.81 -16.34
N SER A 20 16.50 -2.47 -16.55
CA SER A 20 16.56 -3.92 -16.82
C SER A 20 16.71 -4.72 -15.52
N ALA A 21 16.35 -6.01 -15.53
CA ALA A 21 16.70 -6.93 -14.45
C ALA A 21 18.23 -6.98 -14.29
N GLY A 22 18.70 -7.11 -13.06
CA GLY A 22 20.13 -7.07 -12.70
C GLY A 22 20.71 -5.66 -12.55
N SER A 23 19.96 -4.60 -12.91
CA SER A 23 20.41 -3.23 -12.72
C SER A 23 20.59 -2.88 -11.24
N LEU A 24 21.59 -2.07 -10.94
CA LEU A 24 21.80 -1.52 -9.61
C LEU A 24 20.99 -0.23 -9.46
N LEU A 25 20.02 -0.23 -8.56
CA LEU A 25 19.25 0.95 -8.20
C LEU A 25 19.98 1.72 -7.10
N THR A 26 20.34 2.95 -7.40
CA THR A 26 20.87 3.95 -6.46
C THR A 26 20.16 5.28 -6.75
N GLU A 27 20.31 6.25 -5.88
CA GLU A 27 19.78 7.60 -6.11
C GLU A 27 20.39 8.20 -7.40
N GLU A 28 21.71 8.08 -7.57
CA GLU A 28 22.44 8.57 -8.76
C GLU A 28 21.93 7.92 -10.07
N THR A 29 21.72 6.59 -10.08
CA THR A 29 21.21 5.92 -11.29
C THR A 29 19.77 6.30 -11.60
N LEU A 30 18.94 6.59 -10.58
CA LEU A 30 17.58 7.04 -10.79
C LEU A 30 17.54 8.50 -11.26
N ASP A 31 18.37 9.38 -10.70
CA ASP A 31 18.49 10.75 -11.18
C ASP A 31 18.93 10.78 -12.66
N THR A 32 19.86 9.90 -13.05
CA THR A 32 20.25 9.75 -14.47
C THR A 32 19.06 9.34 -15.35
N VAL A 33 18.20 8.42 -14.89
CA VAL A 33 16.98 8.01 -15.64
C VAL A 33 15.98 9.17 -15.72
N ILE A 34 15.83 9.94 -14.66
CA ILE A 34 14.98 11.13 -14.63
C ILE A 34 15.47 12.20 -15.62
N ASP A 35 16.78 12.46 -15.65
CA ASP A 35 17.38 13.50 -16.50
C ASP A 35 17.38 13.13 -17.99
N THR A 36 17.30 11.84 -18.33
CA THR A 36 17.21 11.40 -19.72
C THR A 36 15.82 11.62 -20.34
N ASP A 37 14.80 11.83 -19.52
CA ASP A 37 13.46 12.13 -19.99
C ASP A 37 13.35 13.59 -20.47
N LYS A 38 12.77 13.77 -21.65
CA LYS A 38 12.56 15.10 -22.28
C LYS A 38 11.38 15.88 -21.69
N VAL A 39 10.60 15.24 -20.83
CA VAL A 39 9.46 15.86 -20.15
C VAL A 39 9.95 16.53 -18.88
N ASP A 40 9.90 17.86 -18.81
CA ASP A 40 10.32 18.63 -17.63
C ASP A 40 9.39 18.39 -16.43
N SER A 41 8.07 18.29 -16.68
CA SER A 41 7.08 17.96 -15.65
C SER A 41 5.81 17.39 -16.28
N TYR A 42 5.17 16.47 -15.57
CA TYR A 42 3.86 15.95 -15.97
C TYR A 42 2.74 16.84 -15.44
N GLN A 43 1.72 17.05 -16.26
CA GLN A 43 0.51 17.75 -15.82
C GLN A 43 -0.12 17.01 -14.63
N THR A 44 -0.58 17.75 -13.62
CA THR A 44 -1.26 17.21 -12.45
C THR A 44 -2.75 17.50 -12.47
N TYR A 45 -3.53 16.63 -11.80
CA TYR A 45 -4.97 16.78 -11.67
C TYR A 45 -5.44 16.36 -10.26
N PRO A 46 -6.50 16.98 -9.70
CA PRO A 46 -7.02 16.60 -8.40
C PRO A 46 -7.52 15.16 -8.37
N LEU A 47 -7.09 14.38 -7.37
CA LEU A 47 -7.45 12.96 -7.24
C LEU A 47 -8.97 12.75 -7.25
N LEU A 48 -9.69 13.47 -6.38
CA LEU A 48 -11.13 13.27 -6.20
C LEU A 48 -12.01 13.77 -7.34
N LEU A 49 -11.43 14.51 -8.30
CA LEU A 49 -12.13 14.94 -9.50
C LEU A 49 -11.81 14.07 -10.72
N TYR A 50 -10.90 13.11 -10.57
CA TYR A 50 -10.49 12.24 -11.66
C TYR A 50 -11.42 11.02 -11.78
N GLY A 51 -12.07 10.87 -12.93
CA GLY A 51 -12.99 9.76 -13.20
C GLY A 51 -14.11 9.65 -12.16
N SER A 52 -14.25 8.48 -11.56
CA SER A 52 -15.24 8.17 -10.52
C SER A 52 -14.60 7.92 -9.14
N ILE A 53 -13.36 8.35 -8.91
CA ILE A 53 -12.60 8.03 -7.69
C ILE A 53 -13.38 8.45 -6.43
N LYS A 54 -13.99 9.64 -6.42
CA LYS A 54 -14.77 10.11 -5.27
C LYS A 54 -15.98 9.21 -4.99
N GLU A 55 -16.73 8.87 -6.01
CA GLU A 55 -17.89 7.97 -5.93
C GLU A 55 -17.48 6.56 -5.52
N ASP A 56 -16.39 6.06 -6.06
CA ASP A 56 -15.85 4.73 -5.73
C ASP A 56 -15.42 4.67 -4.25
N CYS A 57 -14.73 5.70 -3.75
CA CYS A 57 -14.41 5.80 -2.32
C CYS A 57 -15.67 5.76 -1.46
N LEU A 58 -16.69 6.57 -1.76
CA LEU A 58 -17.94 6.61 -1.02
C LEU A 58 -18.66 5.26 -1.05
N ASN A 59 -18.69 4.59 -2.21
CA ASN A 59 -19.29 3.27 -2.36
C ASN A 59 -18.55 2.24 -1.50
N PHE A 60 -17.23 2.17 -1.52
CA PHE A 60 -16.46 1.22 -0.71
C PHE A 60 -16.63 1.49 0.79
N LEU A 61 -16.68 2.76 1.23
CA LEU A 61 -16.91 3.11 2.62
C LEU A 61 -18.30 2.73 3.12
N SER A 62 -19.28 2.58 2.23
CA SER A 62 -20.67 2.20 2.56
C SER A 62 -20.85 0.70 2.77
N ILE A 63 -19.82 -0.11 2.57
CA ILE A 63 -19.89 -1.57 2.66
C ILE A 63 -19.18 -2.06 3.93
N PRO A 64 -19.72 -3.05 4.65
CA PRO A 64 -18.95 -3.71 5.71
C PRO A 64 -17.63 -4.29 5.16
N PRO A 65 -16.53 -4.21 5.92
CA PRO A 65 -16.46 -3.79 7.33
C PRO A 65 -16.25 -2.29 7.56
N TYR A 66 -16.09 -1.47 6.51
CA TYR A 66 -15.76 -0.04 6.62
C TYR A 66 -16.84 0.80 7.30
N THR A 67 -18.10 0.42 7.21
CA THR A 67 -19.21 1.09 7.90
C THR A 67 -19.03 1.19 9.41
N THR A 68 -18.23 0.32 10.02
CA THR A 68 -17.89 0.40 11.45
C THR A 68 -16.99 1.61 11.72
N ILE A 69 -16.00 1.84 10.87
CA ILE A 69 -15.00 2.93 10.99
C ILE A 69 -15.59 4.24 10.50
N PHE A 70 -16.28 4.21 9.36
CA PHE A 70 -16.79 5.38 8.62
C PHE A 70 -18.31 5.51 8.75
N SER A 71 -18.83 5.47 9.98
CA SER A 71 -20.27 5.62 10.26
C SER A 71 -20.71 7.10 10.34
N ASP A 72 -19.76 8.02 10.53
CA ASP A 72 -20.03 9.45 10.69
C ASP A 72 -19.83 10.19 9.36
N LYS A 73 -20.93 10.71 8.79
CA LYS A 73 -20.91 11.50 7.55
C LYS A 73 -20.06 12.76 7.65
N LYS A 74 -19.99 13.39 8.81
CA LYS A 74 -19.15 14.58 9.01
C LYS A 74 -17.67 14.19 8.89
N GLN A 75 -17.28 13.09 9.53
CA GLN A 75 -15.92 12.57 9.43
C GLN A 75 -15.53 12.28 7.97
N ILE A 76 -16.43 11.63 7.21
CA ILE A 76 -16.18 11.33 5.78
C ILE A 76 -16.00 12.63 5.00
N ASN A 77 -16.88 13.61 5.19
CA ASN A 77 -16.76 14.90 4.50
C ASN A 77 -15.46 15.63 4.87
N ASP A 78 -15.05 15.63 6.14
CA ASP A 78 -13.79 16.25 6.58
C ASP A 78 -12.57 15.59 5.91
N LEU A 79 -12.58 14.25 5.72
CA LEU A 79 -11.53 13.52 5.03
C LEU A 79 -11.49 13.86 3.54
N LEU A 80 -12.65 13.91 2.89
CA LEU A 80 -12.74 14.27 1.47
C LEU A 80 -12.29 15.73 1.24
N ASN A 81 -12.68 16.66 2.10
CA ASN A 81 -12.26 18.06 2.00
C ASN A 81 -10.72 18.21 2.13
N LEU A 82 -10.08 17.49 3.07
CA LEU A 82 -8.62 17.46 3.16
C LEU A 82 -7.99 16.94 1.88
N SER A 83 -8.63 15.96 1.27
CA SER A 83 -8.14 15.28 0.06
C SER A 83 -8.41 16.06 -1.24
N GLU A 84 -9.26 17.10 -1.24
CA GLU A 84 -9.50 17.94 -2.43
C GLU A 84 -8.23 18.68 -2.90
N THR A 85 -7.27 18.90 -1.98
CA THR A 85 -5.99 19.52 -2.30
C THR A 85 -4.94 18.56 -2.84
N VAL A 86 -5.25 17.25 -2.87
CA VAL A 86 -4.32 16.20 -3.31
C VAL A 86 -4.34 16.09 -4.83
N HIS A 87 -3.19 16.37 -5.47
CA HIS A 87 -3.01 16.32 -6.91
C HIS A 87 -2.00 15.25 -7.28
N PHE A 88 -2.26 14.56 -8.38
CA PHE A 88 -1.34 13.57 -8.94
C PHE A 88 -0.99 13.89 -10.38
N SER A 89 0.21 13.49 -10.81
CA SER A 89 0.56 13.54 -12.23
C SER A 89 -0.35 12.59 -13.03
N ILE A 90 -0.64 12.97 -14.27
CA ILE A 90 -1.54 12.20 -15.14
C ILE A 90 -1.10 10.72 -15.25
N PRO A 91 0.19 10.35 -15.43
CA PRO A 91 0.58 8.95 -15.47
C PRO A 91 0.25 8.16 -14.20
N VAL A 92 0.30 8.80 -13.02
CA VAL A 92 -0.11 8.16 -11.75
C VAL A 92 -1.62 7.88 -11.76
N LEU A 93 -2.44 8.85 -12.19
CA LEU A 93 -3.89 8.67 -12.30
C LEU A 93 -4.27 7.59 -13.33
N GLN A 94 -3.58 7.54 -14.45
CA GLN A 94 -3.74 6.48 -15.46
C GLN A 94 -3.38 5.10 -14.92
N SER A 95 -2.45 5.02 -13.97
CA SER A 95 -2.14 3.76 -13.28
C SER A 95 -3.31 3.28 -12.39
N LEU A 96 -4.07 4.21 -11.80
CA LEU A 96 -5.31 3.85 -11.09
C LEU A 96 -6.39 3.34 -12.04
N ASP A 97 -6.55 3.95 -13.23
CA ASP A 97 -7.44 3.44 -14.27
C ASP A 97 -7.04 2.04 -14.74
N TYR A 98 -5.73 1.80 -14.91
CA TYR A 98 -5.22 0.47 -15.25
C TYR A 98 -5.64 -0.56 -14.20
N PHE A 99 -5.46 -0.27 -12.90
CA PHE A 99 -5.90 -1.17 -11.85
C PHE A 99 -7.42 -1.35 -11.85
N LYS A 100 -8.20 -0.29 -12.04
CA LYS A 100 -9.66 -0.37 -12.12
C LYS A 100 -10.12 -1.32 -13.21
N GLN A 101 -9.44 -1.35 -14.34
CA GLN A 101 -9.78 -2.20 -15.49
C GLN A 101 -9.24 -3.63 -15.36
N HIS A 102 -8.04 -3.80 -14.80
CA HIS A 102 -7.31 -5.07 -14.85
C HIS A 102 -7.20 -5.79 -13.51
N ASP A 103 -7.25 -5.06 -12.39
CA ASP A 103 -7.17 -5.61 -11.04
C ASP A 103 -7.96 -4.75 -10.05
N LEU A 104 -9.28 -4.92 -10.08
CA LEU A 104 -10.22 -4.17 -9.24
C LEU A 104 -9.89 -4.29 -7.74
N TYR A 105 -9.25 -5.41 -7.32
CA TYR A 105 -8.82 -5.57 -5.95
C TYR A 105 -7.74 -4.53 -5.60
N THR A 106 -6.65 -4.43 -6.38
CA THR A 106 -5.61 -3.41 -6.13
C THR A 106 -6.19 -2.00 -6.21
N TYR A 107 -7.09 -1.73 -7.16
CA TYR A 107 -7.77 -0.44 -7.23
C TYR A 107 -8.54 -0.07 -5.96
N SER A 108 -9.41 -0.95 -5.48
CA SER A 108 -10.18 -0.70 -4.25
C SER A 108 -9.27 -0.59 -3.03
N HIS A 109 -8.24 -1.44 -2.95
CA HIS A 109 -7.26 -1.45 -1.88
C HIS A 109 -6.53 -0.12 -1.74
N VAL A 110 -5.95 0.41 -2.81
CA VAL A 110 -5.20 1.68 -2.74
C VAL A 110 -6.10 2.86 -2.35
N LEU A 111 -7.37 2.85 -2.75
CA LEU A 111 -8.34 3.86 -2.32
C LEU A 111 -8.71 3.71 -0.84
N MET A 112 -8.84 2.49 -0.34
CA MET A 112 -9.16 2.26 1.08
C MET A 112 -7.96 2.56 1.98
N VAL A 113 -6.74 2.20 1.58
CA VAL A 113 -5.52 2.61 2.29
C VAL A 113 -5.39 4.13 2.32
N PHE A 114 -5.71 4.81 1.22
CA PHE A 114 -5.79 6.28 1.18
C PHE A 114 -6.73 6.85 2.25
N VAL A 115 -7.97 6.38 2.32
CA VAL A 115 -8.95 6.90 3.27
C VAL A 115 -8.60 6.53 4.71
N LEU A 116 -8.15 5.29 4.97
CA LEU A 116 -7.71 4.84 6.29
C LEU A 116 -6.51 5.63 6.80
N SER A 117 -5.47 5.77 5.98
CA SER A 117 -4.27 6.51 6.38
C SER A 117 -4.54 7.99 6.61
N THR A 118 -5.43 8.59 5.79
CA THR A 118 -5.90 9.97 5.99
C THR A 118 -6.66 10.12 7.31
N LEU A 119 -7.46 9.12 7.68
CA LEU A 119 -8.16 9.10 8.97
C LEU A 119 -7.17 9.03 10.13
N LEU A 120 -6.22 8.09 10.11
CA LEU A 120 -5.21 7.94 11.16
C LEU A 120 -4.30 9.16 11.26
N ALA A 121 -4.01 9.82 10.15
CA ALA A 121 -3.22 11.06 10.12
C ALA A 121 -3.84 12.18 10.95
N LYS A 122 -5.17 12.25 11.09
CA LYS A 122 -5.85 13.27 11.91
C LYS A 122 -5.44 13.17 13.38
N ASP A 123 -5.20 11.98 13.88
CA ASP A 123 -4.82 11.72 15.26
C ASP A 123 -3.31 11.80 15.49
N LEU A 124 -2.54 11.35 14.50
CA LEU A 124 -1.10 11.09 14.65
C LEU A 124 -0.21 12.23 14.12
N ILE A 125 -0.73 13.07 13.22
CA ILE A 125 0.03 14.16 12.60
C ILE A 125 -0.59 15.51 13.01
N PRO A 126 0.12 16.29 13.83
CA PRO A 126 -0.42 17.56 14.35
C PRO A 126 -0.66 18.61 13.26
N ASP A 127 0.26 18.74 12.32
CA ASP A 127 0.22 19.79 11.32
C ASP A 127 -0.62 19.41 10.08
N TYR A 128 -1.29 20.41 9.50
CA TYR A 128 -2.17 20.22 8.36
C TYR A 128 -1.42 19.78 7.09
N GLN A 129 -0.24 20.34 6.85
CA GLN A 129 0.54 20.05 5.64
C GLN A 129 1.05 18.60 5.67
N GLY A 130 1.53 18.13 6.81
CA GLY A 130 1.93 16.73 6.98
C GLY A 130 0.77 15.76 6.71
N ARG A 131 -0.46 16.11 7.14
CA ARG A 131 -1.66 15.32 6.85
C ARG A 131 -1.98 15.26 5.35
N VAL A 132 -1.88 16.40 4.65
CA VAL A 132 -2.07 16.47 3.20
C VAL A 132 -0.99 15.65 2.47
N GLN A 133 0.28 15.80 2.88
CA GLN A 133 1.38 15.05 2.29
C GLN A 133 1.21 13.54 2.47
N LEU A 134 0.84 13.08 3.67
CA LEU A 134 0.58 11.67 3.90
C LEU A 134 -0.61 11.17 3.06
N SER A 135 -1.70 11.92 3.02
CA SER A 135 -2.89 11.59 2.23
C SER A 135 -2.55 11.34 0.76
N ALA A 136 -1.60 12.11 0.22
CA ALA A 136 -1.12 11.93 -1.16
C ALA A 136 -0.28 10.66 -1.38
N THR A 137 0.07 9.90 -0.35
CA THR A 137 0.89 8.69 -0.50
C THR A 137 0.07 7.39 -0.53
N GLY A 138 -1.11 7.38 0.08
CA GLY A 138 -1.97 6.21 0.13
C GLY A 138 -2.29 5.62 -1.25
N PRO A 139 -2.78 6.42 -2.22
CA PRO A 139 -3.12 5.92 -3.56
C PRO A 139 -1.92 5.43 -4.37
N THR A 140 -0.70 5.79 -3.97
CA THR A 140 0.52 5.55 -4.75
C THR A 140 1.43 4.48 -4.17
N HIS A 141 1.17 3.99 -2.93
CA HIS A 141 2.09 3.05 -2.28
C HIS A 141 2.32 1.78 -3.10
N ASP A 142 1.32 1.33 -3.80
CA ASP A 142 1.28 0.09 -4.59
C ASP A 142 1.43 0.30 -6.12
N ILE A 143 1.75 1.52 -6.58
CA ILE A 143 1.81 1.83 -8.02
C ILE A 143 2.75 0.91 -8.79
N GLY A 144 3.81 0.43 -8.15
CA GLY A 144 4.75 -0.51 -8.75
C GLY A 144 4.15 -1.85 -9.16
N LYS A 145 2.92 -2.16 -8.73
CA LYS A 145 2.19 -3.35 -9.19
C LYS A 145 1.86 -3.33 -10.69
N ILE A 146 1.95 -2.17 -11.36
CA ILE A 146 1.88 -2.14 -12.85
C ILE A 146 3.02 -2.94 -13.50
N CYS A 147 4.14 -3.14 -12.80
CA CYS A 147 5.26 -3.97 -13.26
C CYS A 147 5.12 -5.46 -12.90
N VAL A 148 4.07 -5.84 -12.17
CA VAL A 148 3.80 -7.23 -11.78
C VAL A 148 2.84 -7.85 -12.79
N PRO A 149 3.12 -9.05 -13.35
CA PRO A 149 2.18 -9.72 -14.22
C PRO A 149 0.80 -9.91 -13.57
N VAL A 150 -0.26 -9.51 -14.27
CA VAL A 150 -1.65 -9.55 -13.74
C VAL A 150 -2.05 -10.97 -13.28
N GLN A 151 -1.52 -12.01 -13.92
CA GLN A 151 -1.74 -13.39 -13.56
C GLN A 151 -1.21 -13.72 -12.15
N ILE A 152 -0.12 -13.07 -11.73
CA ILE A 152 0.43 -13.20 -10.37
C ILE A 152 -0.46 -12.43 -9.37
N LEU A 153 -0.89 -11.22 -9.71
CA LEU A 153 -1.79 -10.42 -8.85
C LEU A 153 -3.12 -11.13 -8.59
N LYS A 154 -3.66 -11.84 -9.59
CA LYS A 154 -4.95 -12.55 -9.54
C LYS A 154 -4.84 -14.01 -9.13
N LYS A 155 -3.66 -14.51 -8.81
CA LYS A 155 -3.46 -15.92 -8.48
C LYS A 155 -4.19 -16.28 -7.18
N THR A 156 -4.92 -17.40 -7.22
CA THR A 156 -5.72 -17.89 -6.08
C THR A 156 -5.04 -19.02 -5.30
N THR A 157 -3.92 -19.53 -5.82
CA THR A 157 -3.09 -20.56 -5.18
C THR A 157 -1.81 -19.94 -4.60
N PRO A 158 -1.08 -20.63 -3.72
CA PRO A 158 0.19 -20.14 -3.19
C PRO A 158 1.15 -19.71 -4.31
N LEU A 159 1.90 -18.65 -4.07
CA LEU A 159 2.91 -18.17 -5.02
C LEU A 159 4.15 -19.06 -4.97
N THR A 160 4.78 -19.26 -6.12
CA THR A 160 6.15 -19.81 -6.17
C THR A 160 7.15 -18.74 -5.68
N LYS A 161 8.40 -19.13 -5.45
CA LYS A 161 9.47 -18.19 -5.05
C LYS A 161 9.67 -17.09 -6.10
N THR A 162 9.65 -17.46 -7.38
CA THR A 162 9.79 -16.50 -8.50
C THR A 162 8.60 -15.55 -8.55
N GLU A 163 7.37 -16.05 -8.44
CA GLU A 163 6.16 -15.19 -8.43
C GLU A 163 6.14 -14.24 -7.22
N ARG A 164 6.58 -14.73 -6.05
CA ARG A 164 6.72 -13.88 -4.87
C ARG A 164 7.77 -12.79 -5.08
N SER A 165 8.90 -13.11 -5.71
CA SER A 165 9.91 -12.10 -6.06
C SER A 165 9.35 -11.01 -6.98
N PHE A 166 8.51 -11.39 -7.97
CA PHE A 166 7.79 -10.41 -8.80
C PHE A 166 6.85 -9.54 -7.97
N LEU A 167 6.10 -10.13 -7.04
CA LEU A 167 5.20 -9.36 -6.19
C LEU A 167 5.97 -8.40 -5.29
N GLU A 168 7.02 -8.83 -4.59
CA GLU A 168 7.81 -8.01 -3.69
C GLU A 168 8.57 -6.88 -4.42
N HIS A 169 8.86 -7.09 -5.71
CA HIS A 169 9.53 -6.10 -6.56
C HIS A 169 8.71 -4.81 -6.73
N HIS A 170 7.36 -4.84 -6.53
CA HIS A 170 6.54 -3.63 -6.67
C HIS A 170 7.01 -2.46 -5.79
N ALA A 171 7.60 -2.73 -4.62
CA ALA A 171 8.10 -1.67 -3.75
C ALA A 171 9.24 -0.87 -4.41
N ALA A 172 10.21 -1.56 -4.99
CA ALA A 172 11.30 -0.92 -5.74
C ALA A 172 10.80 -0.28 -7.05
N ALA A 173 9.89 -0.96 -7.76
CA ALA A 173 9.28 -0.43 -8.98
C ALA A 173 8.48 0.84 -8.70
N GLY A 174 7.72 0.87 -7.62
CA GLY A 174 6.96 2.06 -7.19
C GLY A 174 7.86 3.25 -6.89
N TYR A 175 8.98 3.03 -6.19
CA TYR A 175 9.99 4.07 -5.96
C TYR A 175 10.52 4.69 -7.27
N VAL A 176 10.88 3.84 -8.22
CA VAL A 176 11.42 4.28 -9.52
C VAL A 176 10.36 5.04 -10.31
N LEU A 177 9.16 4.50 -10.44
CA LEU A 177 8.06 5.10 -11.19
C LEU A 177 7.66 6.46 -10.63
N LEU A 178 7.52 6.57 -9.31
CA LEU A 178 7.16 7.84 -8.68
C LEU A 178 8.29 8.87 -8.79
N GLY A 179 9.55 8.46 -8.56
CA GLY A 179 10.70 9.33 -8.79
C GLY A 179 10.75 9.87 -10.21
N TYR A 180 10.48 9.00 -11.20
CA TYR A 180 10.42 9.36 -12.61
C TYR A 180 9.26 10.31 -12.92
N TYR A 181 8.04 10.03 -12.44
CA TYR A 181 6.86 10.86 -12.73
C TYR A 181 6.83 12.18 -11.95
N TYR A 182 7.37 12.23 -10.74
CA TYR A 182 7.46 13.46 -9.95
C TYR A 182 8.75 14.25 -10.19
N LYS A 183 9.70 13.70 -10.96
CA LYS A 183 11.02 14.30 -11.17
C LYS A 183 11.74 14.62 -9.85
N ASN A 184 11.48 13.80 -8.84
CA ASN A 184 11.98 14.03 -7.49
C ASN A 184 12.05 12.71 -6.71
N THR A 185 13.25 12.19 -6.53
CA THR A 185 13.51 10.96 -5.76
C THR A 185 13.28 11.11 -4.25
N GLN A 186 13.24 12.34 -3.75
CA GLN A 186 13.00 12.66 -2.34
C GLN A 186 11.53 12.87 -2.00
N HIS A 187 10.63 12.77 -2.99
CA HIS A 187 9.20 12.90 -2.73
C HIS A 187 8.71 11.83 -1.76
N LEU A 188 7.86 12.19 -0.77
CA LEU A 188 7.38 11.27 0.26
C LEU A 188 6.74 10.01 -0.33
N ALA A 189 6.00 10.13 -1.43
CA ALA A 189 5.38 8.98 -2.10
C ALA A 189 6.41 7.95 -2.58
N CYS A 190 7.60 8.39 -3.03
CA CYS A 190 8.69 7.48 -3.41
C CYS A 190 9.17 6.66 -2.21
N LYS A 191 9.40 7.34 -1.09
CA LYS A 191 9.81 6.68 0.15
C LYS A 191 8.75 5.70 0.65
N VAL A 192 7.49 6.11 0.64
CA VAL A 192 6.36 5.26 1.05
C VAL A 192 6.28 4.02 0.15
N ALA A 193 6.33 4.18 -1.17
CA ALA A 193 6.29 3.05 -2.10
C ALA A 193 7.44 2.06 -1.84
N LEU A 194 8.65 2.55 -1.54
CA LEU A 194 9.79 1.68 -1.25
C LEU A 194 9.69 0.97 0.09
N ASP A 195 9.18 1.65 1.14
CA ASP A 195 9.41 1.26 2.53
C ASP A 195 8.15 0.74 3.26
N HIS A 196 6.95 0.81 2.68
CA HIS A 196 5.72 0.42 3.38
C HIS A 196 5.67 -1.07 3.78
N HIS A 197 6.50 -1.90 3.19
CA HIS A 197 6.67 -3.29 3.61
C HIS A 197 7.85 -3.53 4.57
N GLU A 198 8.63 -2.50 4.90
CA GLU A 198 9.62 -2.61 5.97
C GLU A 198 8.93 -2.71 7.34
N ARG A 199 9.63 -3.22 8.32
CA ARG A 199 9.14 -3.40 9.69
C ARG A 199 10.14 -2.81 10.68
N ARG A 200 9.66 -2.43 11.87
CA ARG A 200 10.53 -1.85 12.93
C ARG A 200 11.69 -2.75 13.32
N ASP A 201 11.47 -4.06 13.32
CA ASP A 201 12.47 -5.08 13.63
C ASP A 201 13.40 -5.43 12.46
N GLY A 202 13.20 -4.84 11.27
CA GLY A 202 13.97 -5.11 10.07
C GLY A 202 13.58 -6.42 9.36
N SER A 203 12.48 -7.06 9.74
CA SER A 203 12.01 -8.30 9.11
C SER A 203 11.24 -8.08 7.80
N GLY A 204 11.12 -6.84 7.35
CA GLY A 204 10.40 -6.45 6.14
C GLY A 204 11.22 -6.60 4.86
N TYR A 205 10.70 -6.01 3.78
CA TYR A 205 11.33 -5.93 2.46
C TYR A 205 11.07 -4.57 1.82
N PRO A 206 11.77 -4.16 0.75
CA PRO A 206 12.76 -4.90 -0.06
C PRO A 206 14.18 -4.89 0.48
N ARG A 207 14.46 -4.10 1.51
CA ARG A 207 15.82 -3.85 2.02
C ARG A 207 16.12 -4.57 3.33
N GLY A 208 15.08 -4.99 4.06
CA GLY A 208 15.22 -5.61 5.38
C GLY A 208 15.83 -4.66 6.42
N ILE A 209 15.44 -3.40 6.39
CA ILE A 209 15.93 -2.36 7.31
C ILE A 209 14.87 -1.97 8.34
N PRO A 210 15.27 -1.52 9.54
CA PRO A 210 14.31 -1.03 10.53
C PRO A 210 13.50 0.17 10.02
N LEU A 211 12.18 0.04 9.99
CA LEU A 211 11.26 1.13 9.68
C LEU A 211 11.27 2.15 10.82
N LYS A 212 11.66 3.40 10.51
CA LYS A 212 11.77 4.49 11.50
C LYS A 212 10.84 5.66 11.20
N ASP A 213 10.33 5.77 9.97
CA ASP A 213 9.52 6.89 9.56
C ASP A 213 8.06 6.68 9.97
N PRO A 214 7.50 7.55 10.85
CA PRO A 214 6.13 7.40 11.32
C PRO A 214 5.09 7.59 10.22
N LEU A 215 5.39 8.37 9.17
CA LEU A 215 4.47 8.56 8.04
C LEU A 215 4.35 7.29 7.22
N VAL A 216 5.48 6.64 6.92
CA VAL A 216 5.48 5.34 6.23
C VAL A 216 4.76 4.28 7.07
N GLU A 217 4.93 4.31 8.39
CA GLU A 217 4.29 3.35 9.29
C GLU A 217 2.76 3.47 9.31
N ILE A 218 2.21 4.69 9.21
CA ILE A 218 0.76 4.90 9.10
C ILE A 218 0.23 4.22 7.83
N ILE A 219 0.93 4.35 6.71
CA ILE A 219 0.56 3.65 5.47
C ILE A 219 0.70 2.14 5.64
N ALA A 220 1.82 1.66 6.20
CA ALA A 220 2.06 0.22 6.39
C ALA A 220 0.98 -0.45 7.26
N VAL A 221 0.53 0.19 8.34
CA VAL A 221 -0.54 -0.35 9.19
C VAL A 221 -1.89 -0.29 8.49
N SER A 222 -2.17 0.79 7.75
CA SER A 222 -3.39 0.91 6.95
C SER A 222 -3.47 -0.15 5.85
N ASP A 223 -2.36 -0.41 5.15
CA ASP A 223 -2.20 -1.46 4.14
C ASP A 223 -2.46 -2.84 4.74
N ILE A 224 -1.78 -3.18 5.85
CA ILE A 224 -1.94 -4.47 6.52
C ILE A 224 -3.41 -4.68 6.94
N TYR A 225 -4.01 -3.67 7.57
CA TYR A 225 -5.38 -3.79 8.06
C TYR A 225 -6.38 -3.97 6.92
N ASP A 226 -6.31 -3.14 5.87
CA ASP A 226 -7.14 -3.28 4.68
C ASP A 226 -6.96 -4.65 4.04
N ALA A 227 -5.70 -5.07 3.90
CA ALA A 227 -5.37 -6.38 3.36
C ALA A 227 -5.98 -7.56 4.15
N LEU A 228 -6.22 -7.41 5.44
CA LEU A 228 -6.87 -8.43 6.27
C LEU A 228 -8.40 -8.42 6.11
N ILE A 229 -9.03 -7.26 6.14
CA ILE A 229 -10.49 -7.14 6.17
C ILE A 229 -11.16 -7.20 4.80
N MET A 230 -10.42 -6.94 3.72
CA MET A 230 -10.99 -7.04 2.36
C MET A 230 -10.99 -8.50 1.86
N PRO A 231 -12.08 -8.93 1.16
CA PRO A 231 -12.07 -10.22 0.47
C PRO A 231 -10.94 -10.30 -0.56
N ARG A 232 -10.25 -11.42 -0.60
CA ARG A 232 -9.15 -11.66 -1.56
C ARG A 232 -9.37 -12.96 -2.33
N PRO A 233 -9.00 -13.01 -3.62
CA PRO A 233 -9.22 -14.22 -4.44
C PRO A 233 -8.58 -15.49 -3.88
N TYR A 234 -7.45 -15.34 -3.16
CA TYR A 234 -6.67 -16.45 -2.62
C TYR A 234 -7.00 -16.80 -1.15
N ARG A 235 -8.10 -16.27 -0.63
CA ARG A 235 -8.52 -16.52 0.76
C ARG A 235 -10.02 -16.83 0.79
N SER A 236 -10.41 -17.86 1.53
CA SER A 236 -11.79 -18.33 1.63
C SER A 236 -12.76 -17.31 2.24
N GLY A 237 -12.23 -16.31 2.96
CA GLY A 237 -13.01 -15.22 3.57
C GLY A 237 -12.10 -14.10 4.06
N ALA A 238 -12.68 -12.92 4.23
CA ALA A 238 -12.01 -11.82 4.91
C ALA A 238 -11.91 -12.09 6.41
N TYR A 239 -10.94 -11.46 7.07
CA TYR A 239 -10.93 -11.39 8.53
C TYR A 239 -12.10 -10.52 9.00
N ASP A 240 -12.76 -10.90 10.09
CA ASP A 240 -13.60 -9.94 10.79
C ASP A 240 -12.75 -8.85 11.45
N ASN A 241 -13.36 -7.70 11.76
CA ASN A 241 -12.65 -6.55 12.29
C ASN A 241 -11.87 -6.85 13.56
N ARG A 242 -12.42 -7.66 14.46
CA ARG A 242 -11.74 -8.02 15.72
C ARG A 242 -10.48 -8.82 15.43
N THR A 243 -10.61 -9.90 14.65
CA THR A 243 -9.48 -10.77 14.31
C THR A 243 -8.39 -10.00 13.57
N ALA A 244 -8.76 -9.10 12.65
CA ALA A 244 -7.80 -8.25 11.96
C ALA A 244 -7.05 -7.31 12.92
N LEU A 245 -7.75 -6.68 13.86
CA LEU A 245 -7.13 -5.83 14.89
C LEU A 245 -6.22 -6.63 15.84
N GLU A 246 -6.60 -7.86 16.20
CA GLU A 246 -5.76 -8.75 17.00
C GLU A 246 -4.47 -9.13 16.27
N GLU A 247 -4.52 -9.37 14.94
CA GLU A 247 -3.32 -9.62 14.15
C GLU A 247 -2.38 -8.40 14.12
N VAL A 248 -2.93 -7.20 13.85
CA VAL A 248 -2.13 -5.96 13.85
C VAL A 248 -1.57 -5.65 15.25
N THR A 249 -2.35 -5.90 16.30
CA THR A 249 -1.91 -5.77 17.70
C THR A 249 -0.75 -6.72 18.00
N GLY A 250 -0.84 -7.98 17.56
CA GLY A 250 0.25 -8.94 17.69
C GLY A 250 1.53 -8.52 16.97
N MET A 251 1.42 -7.78 15.86
CA MET A 251 2.58 -7.20 15.19
C MET A 251 3.21 -6.07 16.01
N ALA A 252 2.41 -5.25 16.72
CA ALA A 252 2.95 -4.24 17.63
C ALA A 252 3.64 -4.86 18.84
N ASP A 253 3.07 -5.93 19.41
CA ASP A 253 3.66 -6.68 20.51
C ASP A 253 5.02 -7.31 20.13
N GLN A 254 5.16 -7.73 18.87
CA GLN A 254 6.41 -8.22 18.28
C GLN A 254 7.37 -7.11 17.81
N ASN A 255 7.06 -5.85 18.09
CA ASN A 255 7.84 -4.69 17.60
C ASN A 255 8.01 -4.62 16.06
N LYS A 256 7.04 -5.11 15.29
CA LYS A 256 7.02 -4.99 13.82
C LYS A 256 6.40 -3.67 13.36
N VAL A 257 5.45 -3.14 14.12
CA VAL A 257 4.79 -1.84 13.91
C VAL A 257 4.64 -1.09 15.23
N GLY A 258 4.37 0.22 15.18
CA GLY A 258 4.25 1.08 16.36
C GLY A 258 2.91 1.00 17.06
N TRP A 259 2.92 1.04 18.39
CA TRP A 259 1.72 1.03 19.21
C TRP A 259 0.80 2.23 18.97
N ASP A 260 1.34 3.42 18.71
CA ASP A 260 0.51 4.61 18.52
C ASP A 260 -0.42 4.47 17.30
N VAL A 261 0.10 3.98 16.18
CA VAL A 261 -0.69 3.74 14.97
C VAL A 261 -1.73 2.65 15.20
N VAL A 262 -1.37 1.57 15.91
CA VAL A 262 -2.30 0.49 16.24
C VAL A 262 -3.39 0.97 17.19
N LYS A 263 -3.06 1.76 18.21
CA LYS A 263 -4.05 2.33 19.13
C LYS A 263 -5.00 3.30 18.42
N ALA A 264 -4.50 4.12 17.49
CA ALA A 264 -5.35 5.00 16.67
C ALA A 264 -6.33 4.17 15.81
N LEU A 265 -5.85 3.11 15.17
CA LEU A 265 -6.71 2.20 14.40
C LEU A 265 -7.78 1.53 15.29
N VAL A 266 -7.39 1.05 16.47
CA VAL A 266 -8.33 0.45 17.44
C VAL A 266 -9.34 1.47 17.94
N ALA A 267 -8.93 2.71 18.20
CA ALA A 267 -9.82 3.80 18.64
C ALA A 267 -10.95 4.02 17.62
N HIS A 268 -10.62 4.09 16.33
CA HIS A 268 -11.60 4.27 15.26
C HIS A 268 -12.54 3.06 15.06
N ASN A 269 -12.14 1.89 15.51
CA ASN A 269 -12.99 0.69 15.49
C ASN A 269 -13.89 0.55 16.74
N ARG A 270 -13.75 1.41 17.75
CA ARG A 270 -14.62 1.43 18.93
C ARG A 270 -15.81 2.39 18.72
N ALA A 271 -16.99 1.97 19.14
CA ALA A 271 -18.20 2.82 19.04
C ALA A 271 -18.06 4.17 19.76
N SER A 272 -17.34 4.20 20.90
CA SER A 272 -17.09 5.42 21.69
C SER A 272 -16.04 6.33 21.09
N ARG A 273 -15.23 5.85 20.12
CA ARG A 273 -14.12 6.58 19.49
C ARG A 273 -13.26 7.38 20.48
N PRO A 274 -12.65 6.71 21.46
CA PRO A 274 -11.83 7.36 22.47
C PRO A 274 -10.59 8.00 21.85
N ASP A 275 -9.94 8.91 22.57
CA ASP A 275 -8.60 9.36 22.23
C ASP A 275 -7.67 8.13 22.18
N TYR A 276 -6.90 7.97 21.11
CA TYR A 276 -6.05 6.80 20.93
C TYR A 276 -5.02 6.63 22.06
N ARG A 277 -4.59 7.73 22.69
CA ARG A 277 -3.64 7.74 23.83
C ARG A 277 -4.22 7.05 25.08
N GLU A 278 -5.55 7.09 25.22
CA GLU A 278 -6.27 6.47 26.33
C GLU A 278 -6.67 5.01 26.03
N VAL A 279 -6.43 4.54 24.80
CA VAL A 279 -6.79 3.18 24.40
C VAL A 279 -5.87 2.16 25.03
N THR A 280 -6.45 1.28 25.85
CA THR A 280 -5.81 0.04 26.28
C THR A 280 -6.16 -1.07 25.33
N VAL A 281 -5.14 -1.78 24.82
CA VAL A 281 -5.28 -2.89 23.88
C VAL A 281 -4.79 -4.17 24.54
N SER A 282 -5.59 -5.24 24.46
CA SER A 282 -5.18 -6.58 24.89
C SER A 282 -4.44 -7.29 23.75
N THR A 283 -3.38 -7.99 24.07
CA THR A 283 -2.66 -8.87 23.14
C THR A 283 -3.27 -10.27 23.05
N GLU A 284 -4.32 -10.54 23.84
CA GLU A 284 -5.02 -11.82 23.82
C GLU A 284 -5.80 -12.00 22.49
N LYS A 285 -5.50 -13.07 21.77
CA LYS A 285 -6.22 -13.46 20.56
C LYS A 285 -7.47 -14.27 20.90
N ARG A 286 -8.63 -13.79 20.47
CA ARG A 286 -9.96 -14.42 20.68
C ARG A 286 -10.65 -14.71 19.37
N GLY A 287 -10.23 -14.04 18.29
CA GLY A 287 -10.72 -14.26 16.93
C GLY A 287 -10.08 -15.49 16.31
N THR A 288 -10.73 -16.03 15.30
CA THR A 288 -10.21 -17.16 14.51
C THR A 288 -9.95 -16.68 13.09
N PRO A 289 -8.68 -16.69 12.62
CA PRO A 289 -8.37 -16.37 11.24
C PRO A 289 -9.15 -17.25 10.26
N PRO A 290 -9.49 -16.74 9.06
CA PRO A 290 -10.14 -17.54 8.02
C PRO A 290 -9.32 -18.80 7.71
N SER A 291 -10.00 -19.94 7.53
CA SER A 291 -9.39 -21.18 7.06
C SER A 291 -8.86 -21.00 5.62
N TYR A 292 -7.86 -21.80 5.25
CA TYR A 292 -7.27 -21.79 3.90
C TYR A 292 -6.69 -20.43 3.47
N ASN A 293 -6.12 -19.68 4.40
CA ASN A 293 -5.37 -18.48 4.08
C ASN A 293 -3.99 -18.89 3.54
N VAL A 294 -3.78 -18.71 2.24
CA VAL A 294 -2.49 -19.02 1.57
C VAL A 294 -1.55 -17.82 1.48
N TYR A 295 -1.92 -16.69 2.08
CA TYR A 295 -1.06 -15.51 2.12
C TYR A 295 0.26 -15.82 2.84
N GLY A 296 1.38 -15.51 2.19
CA GLY A 296 2.72 -15.78 2.71
C GLY A 296 3.19 -17.22 2.55
N VAL A 297 2.30 -18.13 2.13
CA VAL A 297 2.71 -19.51 1.78
C VAL A 297 3.41 -19.50 0.43
N VAL A 298 4.61 -20.09 0.38
CA VAL A 298 5.41 -20.21 -0.83
C VAL A 298 5.53 -21.70 -1.19
N THR A 299 5.23 -22.02 -2.44
CA THR A 299 5.42 -23.38 -2.98
C THR A 299 6.73 -23.49 -3.75
N GLU A 300 7.24 -24.71 -3.84
CA GLU A 300 8.37 -25.01 -4.73
C GLU A 300 7.95 -24.88 -6.19
N GLU A 301 8.90 -24.51 -7.05
CA GLU A 301 8.66 -24.48 -8.48
C GLU A 301 8.48 -25.91 -8.98
N THR A 302 7.33 -26.19 -9.59
CA THR A 302 7.16 -27.45 -10.31
C THR A 302 7.99 -27.37 -11.58
N GLY A 303 9.18 -27.98 -11.59
CA GLY A 303 9.97 -28.15 -12.79
C GLY A 303 9.15 -28.93 -13.86
N PRO A 304 9.51 -28.78 -15.15
CA PRO A 304 8.86 -29.55 -16.19
C PRO A 304 8.92 -31.04 -15.78
N LYS A 305 7.75 -31.69 -15.67
CA LYS A 305 7.71 -33.15 -15.53
C LYS A 305 8.37 -33.71 -16.77
N ASP A 306 9.55 -34.27 -16.63
CA ASP A 306 10.16 -35.08 -17.69
C ASP A 306 9.13 -36.10 -18.17
N LYS A 307 8.60 -35.86 -19.37
CA LYS A 307 7.84 -36.86 -20.09
C LYS A 307 8.84 -37.87 -20.66
N THR A 308 9.37 -38.69 -19.76
CA THR A 308 10.05 -39.92 -20.17
C THR A 308 9.22 -41.08 -19.63
N GLY A 309 8.53 -41.75 -20.54
CA GLY A 309 7.76 -42.95 -20.32
C GLY A 309 6.89 -43.24 -21.52
#